data_d061bd62db14f10b17adbafc7dd7c105
#
_entry.id   d061bd62db14f10b17adbafc7dd7c105
#
_cell.length_a   1.000
_cell.length_b   1.000
_cell.length_c   1.000
_cell.angle_alpha   90.00
_cell.angle_beta   90.00
_cell.angle_gamma   90.00
#
_symmetry.space_group_name_H-M   'P 1'
#
loop_
_entity.id
_entity.type
_entity.pdbx_description
1 polymer ?
#
loop_
_entity_poly.entity_id
_entity_poly.type
_entity_poly.pdbx_seq_one_letter_code
_entity_poly.pdbx_strand_id
1 'polypeptide(L)'
;MIITNIETVPGKTIVEHFGLVSGSTIRAKHVGRDLMAGLKNLVGGELKGYTQLLHESRQQALERMIEQARQLGANAVVNVRFSTSSVAQGAAELYAYGTAVKVE
;
A
#
# COMPACT_ATOMS: atom_id res chain seq x y z
N MET A 1 -6.04 -13.04 -5.85
CA MET A 1 -6.77 -11.85 -5.33
C MET A 1 -6.78 -10.76 -6.37
N ILE A 2 -7.96 -10.34 -6.78
CA ILE A 2 -8.12 -9.24 -7.73
C ILE A 2 -8.06 -7.92 -6.97
N ILE A 3 -7.23 -7.00 -7.45
CA ILE A 3 -7.04 -5.69 -6.84
C ILE A 3 -7.32 -4.63 -7.89
N THR A 4 -8.18 -3.68 -7.59
CA THR A 4 -8.49 -2.59 -8.50
C THR A 4 -8.78 -1.30 -7.74
N ASN A 5 -8.52 -0.16 -8.38
CA ASN A 5 -8.83 1.15 -7.81
C ASN A 5 -10.17 1.73 -8.29
N ILE A 6 -10.92 0.97 -9.08
CA ILE A 6 -12.29 1.34 -9.43
C ILE A 6 -13.27 0.59 -8.54
N GLU A 7 -14.55 0.94 -8.61
CA GLU A 7 -15.58 0.44 -7.71
C GLU A 7 -16.12 -0.95 -8.06
N THR A 8 -15.79 -1.46 -9.24
CA THR A 8 -16.26 -2.76 -9.72
C THR A 8 -15.12 -3.53 -10.35
N VAL A 9 -15.32 -4.83 -10.53
CA VAL A 9 -14.41 -5.67 -11.32
C VAL A 9 -15.09 -5.94 -12.66
N PRO A 10 -14.59 -5.38 -13.78
CA PRO A 10 -15.20 -5.56 -15.09
C PRO A 10 -15.40 -7.03 -15.44
N GLY A 11 -16.59 -7.37 -15.94
CA GLY A 11 -16.95 -8.73 -16.30
C GLY A 11 -17.36 -9.61 -15.12
N LYS A 12 -17.41 -9.06 -13.91
CA LYS A 12 -17.80 -9.79 -12.70
C LYS A 12 -18.85 -9.02 -11.91
N THR A 13 -19.53 -9.74 -11.04
CA THR A 13 -20.58 -9.17 -10.18
C THR A 13 -20.13 -9.28 -8.72
N ILE A 14 -20.27 -8.21 -7.96
CA ILE A 14 -20.05 -8.24 -6.52
C ILE A 14 -21.25 -8.92 -5.87
N VAL A 15 -21.01 -10.05 -5.22
CA VAL A 15 -22.07 -10.87 -4.59
C VAL A 15 -22.01 -10.82 -3.07
N GLU A 16 -20.91 -10.37 -2.48
CA GLU A 16 -20.77 -10.26 -1.04
C GLU A 16 -19.83 -9.10 -0.69
N HIS A 17 -20.17 -8.36 0.35
CA HIS A 17 -19.42 -7.21 0.84
C HIS A 17 -18.87 -7.51 2.23
N PHE A 18 -17.56 -7.44 2.40
CA PHE A 18 -16.90 -7.73 3.68
C PHE A 18 -16.48 -6.47 4.44
N GLY A 19 -16.51 -5.32 3.78
CA GLY A 19 -16.16 -4.06 4.40
C GLY A 19 -14.76 -3.57 4.12
N LEU A 20 -14.34 -2.59 4.89
CA LEU A 20 -13.05 -1.93 4.73
C LEU A 20 -11.91 -2.84 5.18
N VAL A 21 -10.88 -2.92 4.36
CA VAL A 21 -9.62 -3.57 4.69
C VAL A 21 -8.47 -2.60 4.46
N SER A 22 -7.38 -2.83 5.18
CA SER A 22 -6.23 -1.95 5.11
C SER A 22 -4.94 -2.69 5.45
N GLY A 23 -3.83 -2.08 5.08
CA GLY A 23 -2.50 -2.49 5.50
C GLY A 23 -1.60 -1.28 5.53
N SER A 24 -0.65 -1.27 6.45
CA SER A 24 0.26 -0.14 6.57
C SER A 24 1.69 -0.59 6.83
N THR A 25 2.61 0.30 6.50
CA THR A 25 4.01 0.20 6.91
C THR A 25 4.42 1.52 7.54
N ILE A 26 5.28 1.44 8.55
CA ILE A 26 5.84 2.63 9.20
C ILE A 26 7.35 2.57 9.02
N ARG A 27 7.92 3.65 8.48
CA ARG A 27 9.36 3.81 8.30
C ARG A 27 9.86 4.86 9.27
N ALA A 28 10.88 4.49 10.02
CA ALA A 28 11.38 5.27 11.13
C ALA A 28 12.67 6.02 10.79
N LYS A 29 13.11 6.84 11.72
CA LYS A 29 14.17 7.84 11.60
C LYS A 29 15.51 7.33 11.08
N HIS A 30 15.92 6.10 11.41
CA HIS A 30 17.20 5.55 10.93
C HIS A 30 17.19 5.29 9.41
N VAL A 31 16.01 5.20 8.80
CA VAL A 31 15.86 5.19 7.33
C VAL A 31 16.36 6.50 6.75
N GLY A 32 16.27 7.59 7.49
CA GLY A 32 16.78 8.88 7.09
C GLY A 32 18.31 8.90 6.89
N ARG A 33 19.05 8.08 7.61
CA ARG A 33 20.51 7.94 7.41
C ARG A 33 20.82 7.33 6.06
N ASP A 34 20.08 6.29 5.69
CA ASP A 34 20.23 5.64 4.39
C ASP A 34 19.82 6.61 3.26
N LEU A 35 18.81 7.44 3.50
CA LEU A 35 18.42 8.51 2.58
C LEU A 35 19.52 9.55 2.42
N MET A 36 20.14 9.97 3.53
CA MET A 36 21.24 10.93 3.49
C MET A 36 22.45 10.37 2.74
N ALA A 37 22.75 9.09 2.92
CA ALA A 37 23.78 8.42 2.15
C ALA A 37 23.40 8.31 0.69
N GLY A 38 22.13 8.08 0.39
CA GLY A 38 21.58 8.01 -0.96
C GLY A 38 21.59 9.33 -1.71
N LEU A 39 21.59 10.46 -0.98
CA LEU A 39 21.68 11.81 -1.58
C LEU A 39 22.94 11.99 -2.42
N LYS A 40 24.01 11.28 -2.09
CA LYS A 40 25.26 11.29 -2.84
C LYS A 40 25.15 10.64 -4.21
N ASN A 41 24.09 9.85 -4.41
CA ASN A 41 23.82 9.10 -5.63
C ASN A 41 22.63 9.66 -6.41
N LEU A 42 22.39 10.97 -6.27
CA LEU A 42 21.31 11.63 -6.99
C LEU A 42 21.62 11.63 -8.50
N VAL A 43 20.76 10.99 -9.28
CA VAL A 43 20.88 10.90 -10.73
C VAL A 43 19.58 11.39 -11.36
N GLY A 44 19.70 12.40 -12.23
CA GLY A 44 18.55 12.97 -12.95
C GLY A 44 17.48 13.58 -12.04
N GLY A 45 17.85 14.04 -10.85
CA GLY A 45 16.92 14.61 -9.86
C GLY A 45 16.19 13.57 -9.02
N GLU A 46 16.52 12.30 -9.15
CA GLU A 46 15.86 11.21 -8.42
C GLU A 46 16.79 10.54 -7.40
N LEU A 47 16.28 10.28 -6.22
CA LEU A 47 16.96 9.53 -5.16
C LEU A 47 16.63 8.05 -5.33
N LYS A 48 17.45 7.29 -6.04
CA LYS A 48 17.20 5.88 -6.37
C LYS A 48 16.93 5.02 -5.14
N GLY A 49 17.75 5.14 -4.09
CA GLY A 49 17.55 4.35 -2.87
C GLY A 49 16.23 4.67 -2.18
N TYR A 50 15.81 5.93 -2.23
CA TYR A 50 14.55 6.37 -1.66
C TYR A 50 13.35 5.87 -2.47
N THR A 51 13.44 5.96 -3.79
CA THR A 51 12.40 5.46 -4.69
C THR A 51 12.16 3.97 -4.46
N GLN A 52 13.23 3.19 -4.37
CA GLN A 52 13.14 1.76 -4.10
C GLN A 52 12.51 1.47 -2.75
N LEU A 53 12.93 2.21 -1.71
CA LEU A 53 12.37 2.07 -0.36
C LEU A 53 10.87 2.34 -0.33
N LEU A 54 10.43 3.40 -0.99
CA LEU A 54 9.00 3.74 -1.06
C LEU A 54 8.22 2.68 -1.83
N HIS A 55 8.80 2.16 -2.92
CA HIS A 55 8.17 1.10 -3.69
C HIS A 55 7.97 -0.16 -2.83
N GLU A 56 8.99 -0.59 -2.12
CA GLU A 56 8.92 -1.74 -1.23
C GLU A 56 7.90 -1.54 -0.10
N SER A 57 7.86 -0.32 0.45
CA SER A 57 6.92 0.02 1.52
C SER A 57 5.48 -0.04 1.05
N ARG A 58 5.21 0.45 -0.16
CA ARG A 58 3.87 0.38 -0.78
C ARG A 58 3.46 -1.06 -1.04
N GLN A 59 4.39 -1.85 -1.55
CA GLN A 59 4.14 -3.26 -1.85
C GLN A 59 3.82 -4.03 -0.56
N GLN A 60 4.55 -3.75 0.51
CA GLN A 60 4.32 -4.38 1.80
C GLN A 60 2.97 -3.97 2.41
N ALA A 61 2.60 -2.70 2.31
CA ALA A 61 1.30 -2.21 2.77
C ALA A 61 0.17 -2.91 2.00
N LEU A 62 0.33 -3.05 0.68
CA LEU A 62 -0.64 -3.72 -0.18
C LEU A 62 -0.80 -5.20 0.21
N GLU A 63 0.31 -5.90 0.44
CA GLU A 63 0.29 -7.31 0.86
C GLU A 63 -0.43 -7.51 2.19
N ARG A 64 -0.24 -6.59 3.13
CA ARG A 64 -0.93 -6.63 4.42
C ARG A 64 -2.44 -6.41 4.28
N MET A 65 -2.84 -5.51 3.39
CA MET A 65 -4.25 -5.29 3.06
C MET A 65 -4.86 -6.55 2.42
N ILE A 66 -4.17 -7.15 1.46
CA ILE A 66 -4.60 -8.38 0.79
C ILE A 66 -4.78 -9.52 1.79
N GLU A 67 -3.85 -9.66 2.73
CA GLU A 67 -3.93 -10.70 3.74
C GLU A 67 -5.15 -10.52 4.64
N GLN A 68 -5.46 -9.29 5.02
CA GLN A 68 -6.67 -9.00 5.79
C GLN A 68 -7.93 -9.38 5.00
N ALA A 69 -7.97 -9.04 3.71
CA ALA A 69 -9.09 -9.41 2.84
C ALA A 69 -9.24 -10.93 2.71
N ARG A 70 -8.11 -11.62 2.55
CA ARG A 70 -8.09 -13.08 2.43
C ARG A 70 -8.66 -13.76 3.66
N GLN A 71 -8.33 -13.27 4.85
CA GLN A 71 -8.85 -13.79 6.12
C GLN A 71 -10.35 -13.64 6.24
N LEU A 72 -10.94 -12.65 5.58
CA LEU A 72 -12.39 -12.44 5.56
C LEU A 72 -13.11 -13.32 4.53
N GLY A 73 -12.37 -13.99 3.66
CA GLY A 73 -12.94 -14.81 2.60
C GLY A 73 -13.17 -14.07 1.29
N ALA A 74 -12.63 -12.88 1.15
CA ALA A 74 -12.75 -12.08 -0.06
C ALA A 74 -11.88 -12.65 -1.19
N ASN A 75 -12.28 -12.42 -2.43
CA ASN A 75 -11.48 -12.72 -3.60
C ASN A 75 -11.12 -11.47 -4.43
N ALA A 76 -11.56 -10.31 -3.97
CA ALA A 76 -11.22 -9.04 -4.61
C ALA A 76 -11.20 -7.90 -3.58
N VAL A 77 -10.41 -6.87 -3.87
CA VAL A 77 -10.43 -5.61 -3.15
C VAL A 77 -10.63 -4.51 -4.19
N VAL A 78 -11.70 -3.74 -4.04
CA VAL A 78 -12.05 -2.65 -4.95
C VAL A 78 -11.82 -1.30 -4.26
N ASN A 79 -11.79 -0.23 -5.04
CA ASN A 79 -11.53 1.13 -4.55
C ASN A 79 -10.23 1.24 -3.75
N VAL A 80 -9.18 0.56 -4.21
CA VAL A 80 -7.89 0.60 -3.52
C VAL A 80 -7.28 1.99 -3.64
N ARG A 81 -6.88 2.53 -2.51
CA ARG A 81 -6.23 3.83 -2.39
C ARG A 81 -5.02 3.72 -1.48
N PHE A 82 -4.10 4.65 -1.65
CA PHE A 82 -2.95 4.81 -0.76
C PHE A 82 -3.01 6.17 -0.11
N SER A 83 -2.52 6.23 1.12
CA SER A 83 -2.36 7.47 1.86
C SER A 83 -1.03 7.44 2.59
N THR A 84 -0.44 8.61 2.77
CA THR A 84 0.83 8.75 3.49
C THR A 84 0.64 9.83 4.54
N SER A 85 1.10 9.56 5.75
CA SER A 85 1.04 10.55 6.82
C SER A 85 2.31 10.52 7.66
N SER A 86 2.67 11.68 8.19
CA SER A 86 3.73 11.79 9.17
C SER A 86 3.16 11.44 10.54
N VAL A 87 3.67 10.38 11.15
CA VAL A 87 3.17 9.90 12.45
C VAL A 87 4.03 10.41 13.61
N ALA A 88 5.28 10.77 13.30
CA ALA A 88 6.21 11.37 14.25
C ALA A 88 7.34 12.01 13.46
N GLN A 89 8.17 12.81 14.12
CA GLN A 89 9.35 13.37 13.49
C GLN A 89 10.26 12.24 12.99
N GLY A 90 10.55 12.23 11.69
CA GLY A 90 11.39 11.22 11.07
C GLY A 90 10.71 9.86 10.87
N ALA A 91 9.39 9.78 11.01
CA ALA A 91 8.63 8.56 10.75
C ALA A 91 7.39 8.87 9.91
N ALA A 92 7.15 8.05 8.91
CA ALA A 92 6.00 8.19 8.02
C ALA A 92 5.27 6.86 7.89
N GLU A 93 3.95 6.92 7.79
CA GLU A 93 3.10 5.78 7.52
C GLU A 93 2.72 5.77 6.04
N LEU A 94 2.85 4.61 5.42
CA LEU A 94 2.27 4.29 4.13
C LEU A 94 1.09 3.36 4.37
N TYR A 95 -0.09 3.79 3.94
CA TYR A 95 -1.35 3.14 4.24
C TYR A 95 -2.07 2.79 2.94
N ALA A 96 -2.39 1.50 2.77
CA ALA A 96 -3.22 1.01 1.66
C ALA A 96 -4.57 0.61 2.23
N TYR A 97 -5.65 0.98 1.56
CA TYR A 97 -6.99 0.63 1.99
C TYR A 97 -7.93 0.43 0.80
N GLY A 98 -9.00 -0.29 1.03
CA GLY A 98 -10.00 -0.57 0.03
C GLY A 98 -11.16 -1.35 0.63
N THR A 99 -12.04 -1.84 -0.23
CA THR A 99 -13.22 -2.60 0.18
C THR A 99 -13.05 -4.05 -0.26
N ALA A 100 -13.08 -4.97 0.70
CA ALA A 100 -13.03 -6.40 0.42
C ALA A 100 -14.40 -6.89 0.00
N VAL A 101 -14.43 -7.63 -1.12
CA VAL A 101 -15.67 -8.15 -1.71
C VAL A 101 -15.44 -9.55 -2.25
N LYS A 102 -16.54 -10.25 -2.48
CA LYS A 102 -16.53 -11.47 -3.29
C LYS A 102 -17.18 -11.17 -4.62
N VAL A 103 -16.52 -11.55 -5.69
CA VAL A 103 -17.01 -11.38 -7.06
C VAL A 103 -17.15 -12.74 -7.73
N GLU A 104 -18.09 -12.82 -8.64
CA GLU A 104 -18.37 -14.00 -9.45
C GLU A 104 -18.55 -13.64 -10.92
#